data_3b95b14afbbb18dab4ab3e46daab08ad
#
_entry.id   3b95b14afbbb18dab4ab3e46daab08ad
#
_cell.length_a   1.000
_cell.length_b   1.000
_cell.length_c   1.000
_cell.angle_alpha   90.00
_cell.angle_beta   90.00
_cell.angle_gamma   90.00
#
_symmetry.space_group_name_H-M   'P 1'
#
loop_
_entity.id
_entity.type
_entity.pdbx_description
1 polymer ?
#
loop_
_entity_poly.entity_id
_entity_poly.type
_entity_poly.pdbx_seq_one_letter_code
_entity_poly.pdbx_strand_id
1 'polypeptide(L)'
;SLYGLLDWEKGLVSCYGDIRQPKKLGAFVKKAEPEVIFHLAAQPLVSVGYAQPVKTYETNLMGTVYLLEALRKVENLRSVVVVTTDKVYAETKEAAGEESPLGGFDPYANSKSCAELAAACYGRCFFEGKAALSRLRAGNVIGGGDFAPHRILPDCIRAAVERKPVILRHPEGVRPYQHVLEPLTAYLWTAWKQWGAPELADCYNVAPKGEDISNGELAGLFCKYWGDGMKWQAKPADFPREQTVLRLNGEKIQEKLGWVPRWNVEQAVSATVAWTKVWQRGGDLTEEMRREAAAYEKGEWI
;
A
#
# COMPACT_ATOMS: atom_id res chain seq x y z
N SER A 1 1.66 7.92 13.94
CA SER A 1 0.83 7.34 12.87
C SER A 1 -0.53 8.04 12.84
N LEU A 2 -1.20 8.00 11.72
CA LEU A 2 -2.55 8.56 11.56
C LEU A 2 -3.52 8.01 12.61
N TYR A 3 -3.46 6.72 12.91
CA TYR A 3 -4.29 6.07 13.94
C TYR A 3 -4.20 6.77 15.32
N GLY A 4 -3.02 7.25 15.72
CA GLY A 4 -2.85 7.96 16.99
C GLY A 4 -3.20 9.45 16.95
N LEU A 5 -3.56 10.00 15.78
CA LEU A 5 -3.95 11.40 15.60
C LEU A 5 -5.46 11.59 15.52
N LEU A 6 -6.24 10.52 15.37
CA LEU A 6 -7.67 10.54 15.16
C LEU A 6 -8.39 9.81 16.28
N ASP A 7 -9.58 10.27 16.63
CA ASP A 7 -10.47 9.63 17.60
C ASP A 7 -11.36 8.60 16.89
N TRP A 8 -10.96 7.32 16.96
CA TRP A 8 -11.61 6.19 16.28
C TRP A 8 -12.59 5.42 17.16
N GLU A 9 -12.83 5.83 18.40
CA GLU A 9 -13.48 4.97 19.41
C GLU A 9 -14.94 4.63 19.11
N LYS A 10 -15.62 5.34 18.22
CA LYS A 10 -17.01 5.06 17.87
C LYS A 10 -17.11 4.10 16.68
N GLY A 11 -17.49 2.85 16.95
CA GLY A 11 -17.82 1.85 15.92
C GLY A 11 -16.70 0.92 15.51
N LEU A 12 -15.51 1.02 16.12
CA LEU A 12 -14.37 0.17 15.85
C LEU A 12 -13.96 -0.65 17.07
N VAL A 13 -13.84 -1.97 16.90
CA VAL A 13 -13.24 -2.85 17.91
C VAL A 13 -11.78 -3.08 17.57
N SER A 14 -10.88 -2.49 18.34
CA SER A 14 -9.43 -2.64 18.17
C SER A 14 -8.85 -3.72 19.06
N CYS A 15 -7.95 -4.53 18.49
CA CYS A 15 -7.14 -5.49 19.22
C CYS A 15 -5.67 -5.36 18.81
N TYR A 16 -4.81 -5.05 19.78
CA TYR A 16 -3.37 -4.98 19.54
C TYR A 16 -2.75 -6.37 19.64
N GLY A 17 -2.04 -6.78 18.59
CA GLY A 17 -1.39 -8.08 18.52
C GLY A 17 -0.28 -8.11 17.49
N ASP A 18 0.51 -9.17 17.53
CA ASP A 18 1.53 -9.46 16.53
C ASP A 18 1.04 -10.62 15.66
N ILE A 19 1.01 -10.41 14.34
CA ILE A 19 0.54 -11.41 13.36
C ILE A 19 1.40 -12.69 13.39
N ARG A 20 2.60 -12.63 13.93
CA ARG A 20 3.49 -13.78 14.16
C ARG A 20 3.08 -14.67 15.34
N GLN A 21 2.00 -14.32 16.04
CA GLN A 21 1.48 -15.08 17.18
C GLN A 21 0.21 -15.87 16.78
N PRO A 22 0.32 -17.05 16.13
CA PRO A 22 -0.81 -17.74 15.52
C PRO A 22 -1.95 -18.08 16.49
N LYS A 23 -1.62 -18.40 17.75
CA LYS A 23 -2.65 -18.71 18.76
C LYS A 23 -3.51 -17.49 19.09
N LYS A 24 -2.90 -16.31 19.30
CA LYS A 24 -3.63 -15.07 19.59
C LYS A 24 -4.40 -14.58 18.37
N LEU A 25 -3.79 -14.64 17.19
CA LEU A 25 -4.44 -14.29 15.92
C LEU A 25 -5.67 -15.19 15.68
N GLY A 26 -5.53 -16.51 15.83
CA GLY A 26 -6.61 -17.45 15.66
C GLY A 26 -7.77 -17.24 16.67
N ALA A 27 -7.46 -16.93 17.93
CA ALA A 27 -8.46 -16.59 18.93
C ALA A 27 -9.23 -15.30 18.58
N PHE A 28 -8.52 -14.27 18.08
CA PHE A 28 -9.13 -13.03 17.63
C PHE A 28 -10.03 -13.25 16.40
N VAL A 29 -9.54 -13.94 15.37
CA VAL A 29 -10.32 -14.27 14.17
C VAL A 29 -11.58 -15.06 14.52
N LYS A 30 -11.46 -16.06 15.40
CA LYS A 30 -12.61 -16.85 15.88
C LYS A 30 -13.65 -15.98 16.60
N LYS A 31 -13.22 -15.01 17.41
CA LYS A 31 -14.12 -14.09 18.12
C LYS A 31 -14.80 -13.09 17.17
N ALA A 32 -14.08 -12.66 16.13
CA ALA A 32 -14.57 -11.65 15.20
C ALA A 32 -15.56 -12.21 14.17
N GLU A 33 -15.47 -13.52 13.85
CA GLU A 33 -16.29 -14.21 12.83
C GLU A 33 -16.48 -13.39 11.55
N PRO A 34 -15.38 -12.95 10.89
CA PRO A 34 -15.47 -11.98 9.83
C PRO A 34 -16.06 -12.58 8.54
N GLU A 35 -16.87 -11.81 7.84
CA GLU A 35 -17.34 -12.12 6.48
C GLU A 35 -16.36 -11.57 5.42
N VAL A 36 -15.68 -10.45 5.71
CA VAL A 36 -14.69 -9.81 4.84
C VAL A 36 -13.40 -9.58 5.60
N ILE A 37 -12.27 -9.86 4.95
CA ILE A 37 -10.92 -9.63 5.49
C ILE A 37 -10.10 -8.77 4.52
N PHE A 38 -9.46 -7.74 5.07
CA PHE A 38 -8.37 -7.01 4.44
C PHE A 38 -7.08 -7.27 5.20
N HIS A 39 -6.17 -8.03 4.58
CA HIS A 39 -4.85 -8.32 5.14
C HIS A 39 -3.84 -7.28 4.69
N LEU A 40 -3.66 -6.23 5.52
CA LEU A 40 -2.70 -5.14 5.26
C LEU A 40 -1.46 -5.22 6.17
N ALA A 41 -1.49 -6.08 7.20
CA ALA A 41 -0.38 -6.19 8.15
C ALA A 41 0.89 -6.70 7.48
N ALA A 42 1.97 -5.92 7.58
CA ALA A 42 3.27 -6.27 7.02
C ALA A 42 4.41 -5.51 7.69
N GLN A 43 5.65 -5.98 7.50
CA GLN A 43 6.84 -5.15 7.60
C GLN A 43 7.10 -4.54 6.21
N PRO A 44 6.89 -3.22 5.97
CA PRO A 44 6.82 -2.66 4.63
C PRO A 44 8.10 -1.94 4.15
N LEU A 45 9.15 -1.90 4.97
CA LEU A 45 10.36 -1.12 4.69
C LEU A 45 11.49 -2.01 4.14
N VAL A 46 12.00 -1.68 2.95
CA VAL A 46 13.13 -2.37 2.32
C VAL A 46 14.37 -2.33 3.22
N SER A 47 14.69 -1.17 3.81
CA SER A 47 15.84 -1.02 4.73
C SER A 47 15.75 -1.93 5.96
N VAL A 48 14.55 -2.11 6.51
CA VAL A 48 14.31 -3.06 7.62
C VAL A 48 14.40 -4.50 7.11
N GLY A 49 14.01 -4.78 5.87
CA GLY A 49 14.19 -6.09 5.21
C GLY A 49 15.66 -6.52 5.21
N TYR A 50 16.56 -5.62 4.81
CA TYR A 50 18.01 -5.89 4.86
C TYR A 50 18.55 -6.04 6.30
N ALA A 51 18.11 -5.19 7.21
CA ALA A 51 18.59 -5.22 8.60
C ALA A 51 18.04 -6.40 9.41
N GLN A 52 16.83 -6.86 9.13
CA GLN A 52 16.10 -7.89 9.88
C GLN A 52 15.37 -8.87 8.94
N PRO A 53 16.08 -9.63 8.09
CA PRO A 53 15.46 -10.47 7.08
C PRO A 53 14.56 -11.56 7.69
N VAL A 54 15.00 -12.25 8.73
CA VAL A 54 14.20 -13.29 9.40
C VAL A 54 12.86 -12.75 9.86
N LYS A 55 12.87 -11.63 10.61
CA LYS A 55 11.64 -10.98 11.07
C LYS A 55 10.74 -10.54 9.92
N THR A 56 11.32 -10.12 8.80
CA THR A 56 10.58 -9.73 7.60
C THR A 56 9.83 -10.91 7.00
N TYR A 57 10.48 -12.07 6.85
CA TYR A 57 9.82 -13.29 6.39
C TYR A 57 8.79 -13.82 7.40
N GLU A 58 9.11 -13.83 8.70
CA GLU A 58 8.14 -14.20 9.73
C GLU A 58 6.88 -13.36 9.68
N THR A 59 7.03 -12.05 9.47
CA THR A 59 5.88 -11.12 9.44
C THR A 59 5.11 -11.25 8.12
N ASN A 60 5.80 -11.15 6.99
CA ASN A 60 5.15 -11.01 5.68
C ASN A 60 4.68 -12.34 5.12
N LEU A 61 5.50 -13.40 5.22
CA LEU A 61 5.12 -14.72 4.75
C LEU A 61 4.36 -15.50 5.82
N MET A 62 5.01 -15.79 6.96
CA MET A 62 4.38 -16.63 7.97
C MET A 62 3.17 -15.99 8.62
N GLY A 63 3.19 -14.66 8.83
CA GLY A 63 2.01 -13.92 9.29
C GLY A 63 0.81 -14.06 8.34
N THR A 64 1.05 -14.00 7.02
CA THR A 64 0.01 -14.27 6.01
C THR A 64 -0.50 -15.71 6.11
N VAL A 65 0.40 -16.70 6.22
CA VAL A 65 0.04 -18.11 6.36
C VAL A 65 -0.79 -18.34 7.63
N TYR A 66 -0.39 -17.77 8.77
CA TYR A 66 -1.12 -17.90 10.03
C TYR A 66 -2.53 -17.30 9.97
N LEU A 67 -2.68 -16.15 9.30
CA LEU A 67 -3.99 -15.55 9.09
C LEU A 67 -4.86 -16.46 8.20
N LEU A 68 -4.36 -16.90 7.05
CA LEU A 68 -5.11 -17.75 6.13
C LEU A 68 -5.50 -19.08 6.78
N GLU A 69 -4.61 -19.68 7.59
CA GLU A 69 -4.93 -20.89 8.36
C GLU A 69 -6.04 -20.66 9.39
N ALA A 70 -6.04 -19.52 10.08
CA ALA A 70 -7.12 -19.16 11.00
C ALA A 70 -8.46 -18.99 10.26
N LEU A 71 -8.45 -18.37 9.07
CA LEU A 71 -9.63 -18.11 8.25
C LEU A 71 -10.25 -19.39 7.66
N ARG A 72 -9.50 -20.48 7.52
CA ARG A 72 -10.07 -21.77 7.10
C ARG A 72 -11.20 -22.26 8.01
N LYS A 73 -11.21 -21.85 9.28
CA LYS A 73 -12.18 -22.26 10.30
C LYS A 73 -13.37 -21.31 10.41
N VAL A 74 -13.40 -20.21 9.68
CA VAL A 74 -14.49 -19.23 9.70
C VAL A 74 -15.57 -19.67 8.70
N GLU A 75 -16.77 -19.93 9.18
CA GLU A 75 -17.88 -20.47 8.36
C GLU A 75 -18.47 -19.41 7.43
N ASN A 76 -18.68 -18.18 7.94
CA ASN A 76 -19.36 -17.11 7.22
C ASN A 76 -18.41 -16.26 6.33
N LEU A 77 -17.15 -16.69 6.16
CA LEU A 77 -16.20 -15.96 5.35
C LEU A 77 -16.64 -15.92 3.88
N ARG A 78 -16.64 -14.74 3.27
CA ARG A 78 -17.06 -14.50 1.88
C ARG A 78 -15.94 -13.94 1.03
N SER A 79 -15.18 -12.99 1.56
CA SER A 79 -14.21 -12.23 0.76
C SER A 79 -12.92 -12.00 1.54
N VAL A 80 -11.79 -12.30 0.92
CA VAL A 80 -10.44 -12.08 1.46
C VAL A 80 -9.63 -11.27 0.45
N VAL A 81 -9.10 -10.14 0.88
CA VAL A 81 -8.17 -9.31 0.11
C VAL A 81 -6.81 -9.33 0.80
N VAL A 82 -5.81 -9.90 0.12
CA VAL A 82 -4.42 -9.93 0.57
C VAL A 82 -3.64 -8.84 -0.16
N VAL A 83 -3.13 -7.85 0.60
CA VAL A 83 -2.39 -6.73 0.04
C VAL A 83 -0.90 -7.07 -0.06
N THR A 84 -0.38 -6.99 -1.27
CA THR A 84 1.03 -7.18 -1.58
C THR A 84 1.63 -5.92 -2.20
N THR A 85 2.50 -6.00 -3.18
CA THR A 85 3.25 -4.86 -3.71
C THR A 85 3.66 -5.09 -5.17
N ASP A 86 3.91 -4.00 -5.90
CA ASP A 86 4.57 -3.99 -7.22
C ASP A 86 5.96 -4.67 -7.21
N LYS A 87 6.63 -4.70 -6.06
CA LYS A 87 7.97 -5.27 -5.89
C LYS A 87 8.01 -6.80 -5.89
N VAL A 88 6.86 -7.46 -5.99
CA VAL A 88 6.79 -8.94 -6.08
C VAL A 88 7.34 -9.47 -7.40
N TYR A 89 7.39 -8.64 -8.43
CA TYR A 89 7.83 -9.04 -9.75
C TYR A 89 9.34 -9.16 -9.87
N ALA A 90 9.79 -10.09 -10.70
CA ALA A 90 11.16 -10.10 -11.19
C ALA A 90 11.47 -8.82 -11.97
N GLU A 91 12.74 -8.46 -12.06
CA GLU A 91 13.16 -7.25 -12.78
C GLU A 91 12.74 -7.33 -14.24
N THR A 92 12.03 -6.30 -14.73
CA THR A 92 11.57 -6.20 -16.11
C THR A 92 11.77 -4.77 -16.62
N LYS A 93 11.94 -4.64 -17.95
CA LYS A 93 12.03 -3.33 -18.62
C LYS A 93 10.65 -2.73 -18.93
N GLU A 94 9.65 -3.58 -19.07
CA GLU A 94 8.27 -3.21 -19.39
C GLU A 94 7.43 -3.08 -18.11
N ALA A 95 6.23 -2.51 -18.25
CA ALA A 95 5.27 -2.48 -17.16
C ALA A 95 4.84 -3.92 -16.82
N ALA A 96 4.99 -4.32 -15.56
CA ALA A 96 4.65 -5.66 -15.11
C ALA A 96 3.12 -5.87 -15.11
N GLY A 97 2.66 -6.86 -15.84
CA GLY A 97 1.30 -7.39 -15.77
C GLY A 97 1.21 -8.52 -14.74
N GLU A 98 -0.01 -8.98 -14.46
CA GLU A 98 -0.24 -9.99 -13.42
C GLU A 98 0.38 -11.36 -13.76
N GLU A 99 0.60 -11.62 -15.04
CA GLU A 99 1.26 -12.85 -15.54
C GLU A 99 2.80 -12.75 -15.56
N SER A 100 3.36 -11.58 -15.24
CA SER A 100 4.81 -11.40 -15.17
C SER A 100 5.40 -12.27 -14.05
N PRO A 101 6.62 -12.82 -14.25
CA PRO A 101 7.26 -13.68 -13.27
C PRO A 101 7.41 -12.99 -11.91
N LEU A 102 7.12 -13.71 -10.85
CA LEU A 102 7.43 -13.29 -9.48
C LEU A 102 8.90 -13.53 -9.18
N GLY A 103 9.54 -12.62 -8.45
CA GLY A 103 10.95 -12.72 -8.08
C GLY A 103 11.26 -12.07 -6.75
N GLY A 104 11.06 -10.77 -6.68
CA GLY A 104 11.40 -9.99 -5.48
C GLY A 104 12.91 -9.89 -5.26
N PHE A 105 13.47 -8.72 -5.53
CA PHE A 105 14.93 -8.50 -5.55
C PHE A 105 15.57 -8.49 -4.15
N ASP A 106 14.91 -7.90 -3.17
CA ASP A 106 15.39 -7.73 -1.80
C ASP A 106 14.56 -8.56 -0.81
N PRO A 107 14.99 -8.71 0.48
CA PRO A 107 14.27 -9.53 1.45
C PRO A 107 12.82 -9.11 1.68
N TYR A 108 12.48 -7.81 1.60
CA TYR A 108 11.10 -7.34 1.68
C TYR A 108 10.31 -7.80 0.45
N ALA A 109 10.80 -7.48 -0.74
CA ALA A 109 10.17 -7.83 -2.00
C ALA A 109 9.98 -9.36 -2.13
N ASN A 110 11.01 -10.14 -1.84
CA ASN A 110 10.96 -11.59 -1.87
C ASN A 110 9.97 -12.17 -0.84
N SER A 111 9.94 -11.64 0.39
CA SER A 111 8.96 -12.08 1.39
C SER A 111 7.51 -11.85 0.93
N LYS A 112 7.26 -10.76 0.19
CA LYS A 112 5.94 -10.47 -0.39
C LYS A 112 5.64 -11.38 -1.59
N SER A 113 6.63 -11.73 -2.43
CA SER A 113 6.45 -12.73 -3.49
C SER A 113 6.11 -14.11 -2.92
N CYS A 114 6.77 -14.51 -1.84
CA CYS A 114 6.44 -15.75 -1.14
C CYS A 114 5.02 -15.73 -0.54
N ALA A 115 4.58 -14.59 0.00
CA ALA A 115 3.22 -14.40 0.50
C ALA A 115 2.16 -14.49 -0.63
N GLU A 116 2.47 -13.97 -1.83
CA GLU A 116 1.66 -14.13 -3.05
C GLU A 116 1.44 -15.60 -3.39
N LEU A 117 2.54 -16.38 -3.44
CA LEU A 117 2.49 -17.81 -3.76
C LEU A 117 1.71 -18.60 -2.70
N ALA A 118 1.93 -18.28 -1.42
CA ALA A 118 1.18 -18.90 -0.32
C ALA A 118 -0.32 -18.57 -0.42
N ALA A 119 -0.68 -17.31 -0.63
CA ALA A 119 -2.08 -16.88 -0.75
C ALA A 119 -2.76 -17.52 -1.96
N ALA A 120 -2.07 -17.62 -3.11
CA ALA A 120 -2.57 -18.31 -4.30
C ALA A 120 -2.84 -19.82 -4.03
N CYS A 121 -1.93 -20.48 -3.32
CA CYS A 121 -2.08 -21.87 -2.92
C CYS A 121 -3.30 -22.05 -1.99
N TYR A 122 -3.41 -21.22 -0.94
CA TYR A 122 -4.54 -21.27 -0.02
C TYR A 122 -5.87 -21.00 -0.72
N GLY A 123 -5.91 -20.03 -1.65
CA GLY A 123 -7.09 -19.75 -2.47
C GLY A 123 -7.63 -20.99 -3.16
N ARG A 124 -6.77 -21.67 -3.92
CA ARG A 124 -7.13 -22.89 -4.66
C ARG A 124 -7.45 -24.08 -3.77
N CYS A 125 -6.62 -24.31 -2.74
CA CYS A 125 -6.72 -25.57 -1.98
C CYS A 125 -7.76 -25.53 -0.86
N PHE A 126 -8.11 -24.36 -0.33
CA PHE A 126 -8.89 -24.25 0.89
C PHE A 126 -10.04 -23.25 0.85
N PHE A 127 -10.05 -22.33 -0.11
CA PHE A 127 -11.09 -21.31 -0.21
C PHE A 127 -11.97 -21.45 -1.45
N GLU A 128 -11.59 -22.27 -2.43
CA GLU A 128 -12.44 -22.59 -3.57
C GLU A 128 -13.80 -23.14 -3.10
N GLY A 129 -14.90 -22.54 -3.60
CA GLY A 129 -16.25 -22.88 -3.16
C GLY A 129 -16.64 -22.40 -1.77
N LYS A 130 -15.72 -21.77 -1.03
CA LYS A 130 -15.96 -21.27 0.34
C LYS A 130 -15.92 -19.74 0.42
N ALA A 131 -14.86 -19.13 -0.06
CA ALA A 131 -14.66 -17.69 -0.01
C ALA A 131 -13.79 -17.23 -1.18
N ALA A 132 -14.06 -16.05 -1.72
CA ALA A 132 -13.23 -15.44 -2.75
C ALA A 132 -11.96 -14.86 -2.13
N LEU A 133 -10.78 -15.18 -2.68
CA LEU A 133 -9.49 -14.66 -2.22
C LEU A 133 -8.77 -13.97 -3.37
N SER A 134 -8.63 -12.64 -3.28
CA SER A 134 -7.82 -11.85 -4.23
C SER A 134 -6.55 -11.33 -3.59
N ARG A 135 -5.52 -11.14 -4.43
CA ARG A 135 -4.22 -10.56 -4.09
C ARG A 135 -4.07 -9.27 -4.88
N LEU A 136 -3.85 -8.15 -4.17
CA LEU A 136 -3.74 -6.84 -4.80
C LEU A 136 -2.33 -6.29 -4.65
N ARG A 137 -1.71 -5.97 -5.79
CA ARG A 137 -0.34 -5.50 -5.93
C ARG A 137 -0.35 -4.01 -6.21
N ALA A 138 -0.20 -3.21 -5.15
CA ALA A 138 -0.18 -1.76 -5.27
C ALA A 138 1.25 -1.23 -5.45
N GLY A 139 1.37 -0.14 -6.19
CA GLY A 139 2.60 0.65 -6.32
C GLY A 139 2.94 1.43 -5.05
N ASN A 140 3.80 2.42 -5.19
CA ASN A 140 4.21 3.27 -4.08
C ASN A 140 3.05 4.18 -3.63
N VAL A 141 2.61 4.00 -2.40
CA VAL A 141 1.48 4.73 -1.80
C VAL A 141 1.99 5.95 -1.05
N ILE A 142 1.38 7.12 -1.32
CA ILE A 142 1.62 8.38 -0.63
C ILE A 142 0.32 8.94 -0.05
N GLY A 143 0.42 9.76 1.01
CA GLY A 143 -0.74 10.36 1.65
C GLY A 143 -0.40 10.95 3.01
N GLY A 144 -1.34 11.66 3.60
CA GLY A 144 -1.21 12.23 4.93
C GLY A 144 -1.03 11.17 6.01
N GLY A 145 -0.28 11.48 7.09
CA GLY A 145 -0.09 10.60 8.24
C GLY A 145 0.98 9.52 8.09
N ASP A 146 1.71 9.45 6.97
CA ASP A 146 2.93 8.64 6.87
C ASP A 146 4.13 9.45 7.40
N PHE A 147 4.73 8.95 8.47
CA PHE A 147 5.93 9.52 9.10
C PHE A 147 7.12 8.55 9.07
N ALA A 148 7.04 7.47 8.29
CA ALA A 148 8.08 6.46 8.24
C ALA A 148 9.41 7.04 7.73
N PRO A 149 10.55 6.71 8.34
CA PRO A 149 11.86 7.14 7.85
C PRO A 149 12.20 6.45 6.52
N HIS A 150 13.05 7.11 5.75
CA HIS A 150 13.56 6.59 4.47
C HIS A 150 12.51 6.39 3.37
N ARG A 151 11.36 7.05 3.51
CA ARG A 151 10.37 7.21 2.45
C ARG A 151 10.40 8.63 1.92
N ILE A 152 10.21 8.78 0.61
CA ILE A 152 10.45 10.05 -0.08
C ILE A 152 9.56 11.20 0.45
N LEU A 153 8.23 11.04 0.50
CA LEU A 153 7.33 12.11 0.95
C LEU A 153 7.50 12.42 2.44
N PRO A 154 7.59 11.45 3.36
CA PRO A 154 7.97 11.69 4.75
C PRO A 154 9.30 12.41 4.93
N ASP A 155 10.32 12.10 4.09
CA ASP A 155 11.61 12.78 4.12
C ASP A 155 11.49 14.22 3.60
N CYS A 156 10.69 14.46 2.56
CA CYS A 156 10.35 15.79 2.07
C CYS A 156 9.64 16.63 3.15
N ILE A 157 8.65 16.04 3.82
CA ILE A 157 7.90 16.69 4.90
C ILE A 157 8.84 17.10 6.06
N ARG A 158 9.71 16.19 6.51
CA ARG A 158 10.70 16.52 7.57
C ARG A 158 11.62 17.67 7.17
N ALA A 159 12.17 17.61 5.95
CA ALA A 159 13.03 18.67 5.44
C ALA A 159 12.29 20.02 5.39
N ALA A 160 11.05 20.02 4.92
CA ALA A 160 10.23 21.23 4.84
C ALA A 160 9.89 21.83 6.20
N VAL A 161 9.51 20.99 7.18
CA VAL A 161 9.26 21.43 8.57
C VAL A 161 10.54 22.03 9.19
N GLU A 162 11.71 21.44 8.89
CA GLU A 162 13.02 21.94 9.35
C GLU A 162 13.57 23.11 8.51
N ARG A 163 12.86 23.53 7.45
CA ARG A 163 13.31 24.56 6.49
C ARG A 163 14.65 24.25 5.83
N LYS A 164 14.89 22.97 5.54
CA LYS A 164 16.09 22.46 4.86
C LYS A 164 15.75 21.97 3.45
N PRO A 165 16.71 21.95 2.51
CA PRO A 165 16.47 21.31 1.23
C PRO A 165 16.22 19.81 1.39
N VAL A 166 15.37 19.24 0.54
CA VAL A 166 15.15 17.79 0.47
C VAL A 166 16.39 17.13 -0.11
N ILE A 167 16.88 16.10 0.54
CA ILE A 167 18.03 15.31 0.06
C ILE A 167 17.52 14.03 -0.60
N LEU A 168 17.76 13.89 -1.90
CA LEU A 168 17.43 12.68 -2.65
C LEU A 168 18.67 11.83 -2.92
N ARG A 169 18.58 10.54 -2.61
CA ARG A 169 19.66 9.57 -2.84
C ARG A 169 19.64 9.00 -4.25
N HIS A 170 18.46 8.78 -4.80
CA HIS A 170 18.22 8.20 -6.14
C HIS A 170 17.13 9.00 -6.87
N PRO A 171 17.42 10.22 -7.34
CA PRO A 171 16.45 11.08 -8.00
C PRO A 171 15.91 10.51 -9.32
N GLU A 172 16.69 9.67 -10.00
CA GLU A 172 16.36 9.03 -11.28
C GLU A 172 15.45 7.80 -11.14
N GLY A 173 15.29 7.29 -9.93
CA GLY A 173 14.45 6.10 -9.68
C GLY A 173 12.98 6.35 -10.02
N VAL A 174 12.41 5.53 -10.91
CA VAL A 174 11.01 5.65 -11.36
C VAL A 174 10.11 4.71 -10.57
N ARG A 175 8.98 5.21 -10.09
CA ARG A 175 8.02 4.45 -9.28
C ARG A 175 6.57 4.78 -9.64
N PRO A 176 5.66 3.81 -9.56
CA PRO A 176 4.23 4.02 -9.74
C PRO A 176 3.62 4.62 -8.47
N TYR A 177 3.81 5.95 -8.28
CA TYR A 177 3.26 6.67 -7.14
C TYR A 177 1.78 6.92 -7.27
N GLN A 178 1.02 6.67 -6.19
CA GLN A 178 -0.42 6.90 -6.13
C GLN A 178 -0.87 7.35 -4.74
N HIS A 179 -1.98 8.07 -4.69
CA HIS A 179 -2.58 8.46 -3.42
C HIS A 179 -3.13 7.26 -2.67
N VAL A 180 -3.11 7.28 -1.33
CA VAL A 180 -3.59 6.18 -0.48
C VAL A 180 -5.06 5.81 -0.74
N LEU A 181 -5.89 6.75 -1.16
CA LEU A 181 -7.29 6.50 -1.52
C LEU A 181 -7.43 5.60 -2.76
N GLU A 182 -6.46 5.60 -3.68
CA GLU A 182 -6.49 4.72 -4.86
C GLU A 182 -6.47 3.24 -4.45
N PRO A 183 -5.44 2.74 -3.77
CA PRO A 183 -5.43 1.34 -3.39
C PRO A 183 -6.54 1.01 -2.36
N LEU A 184 -6.89 1.91 -1.45
CA LEU A 184 -7.97 1.64 -0.50
C LEU A 184 -9.31 1.42 -1.21
N THR A 185 -9.64 2.26 -2.20
CA THR A 185 -10.87 2.07 -2.99
C THR A 185 -10.80 0.82 -3.85
N ALA A 186 -9.64 0.47 -4.43
CA ALA A 186 -9.44 -0.78 -5.16
C ALA A 186 -9.68 -2.01 -4.25
N TYR A 187 -9.19 -1.98 -3.01
CA TYR A 187 -9.38 -3.09 -2.06
C TYR A 187 -10.85 -3.26 -1.68
N LEU A 188 -11.53 -2.16 -1.33
CA LEU A 188 -12.96 -2.18 -0.99
C LEU A 188 -13.80 -2.63 -2.19
N TRP A 189 -13.49 -2.12 -3.39
CA TRP A 189 -14.19 -2.47 -4.63
C TRP A 189 -14.02 -3.94 -4.99
N THR A 190 -12.80 -4.46 -4.88
CA THR A 190 -12.52 -5.88 -5.12
C THR A 190 -13.27 -6.76 -4.12
N ALA A 191 -13.25 -6.41 -2.82
CA ALA A 191 -13.95 -7.17 -1.80
C ALA A 191 -15.45 -7.21 -2.05
N TRP A 192 -16.05 -6.10 -2.48
CA TRP A 192 -17.46 -6.01 -2.82
C TRP A 192 -17.82 -6.81 -4.08
N LYS A 193 -17.02 -6.68 -5.15
CA LYS A 193 -17.25 -7.39 -6.41
C LYS A 193 -17.18 -8.91 -6.24
N GLN A 194 -16.13 -9.40 -5.60
CA GLN A 194 -15.94 -10.84 -5.41
C GLN A 194 -16.88 -11.45 -4.36
N TRP A 195 -17.50 -10.63 -3.50
CA TRP A 195 -18.57 -11.09 -2.61
C TRP A 195 -19.77 -11.60 -3.41
N GLY A 196 -20.18 -10.86 -4.44
CA GLY A 196 -21.31 -11.20 -5.28
C GLY A 196 -20.98 -12.14 -6.45
N ALA A 197 -19.69 -12.21 -6.83
CA ALA A 197 -19.17 -12.97 -7.97
C ALA A 197 -17.80 -13.58 -7.62
N PRO A 198 -17.78 -14.73 -6.90
CA PRO A 198 -16.54 -15.34 -6.41
C PRO A 198 -15.54 -15.70 -7.50
N GLU A 199 -15.99 -15.92 -8.72
CA GLU A 199 -15.17 -16.19 -9.90
C GLU A 199 -14.28 -15.01 -10.31
N LEU A 200 -14.53 -13.81 -9.80
CA LEU A 200 -13.68 -12.63 -9.97
C LEU A 200 -12.44 -12.62 -9.05
N ALA A 201 -12.34 -13.62 -8.15
CA ALA A 201 -11.18 -13.72 -7.26
C ALA A 201 -9.90 -14.07 -8.04
N ASP A 202 -8.92 -13.15 -8.03
CA ASP A 202 -7.66 -13.31 -8.77
C ASP A 202 -6.55 -12.41 -8.17
N CYS A 203 -5.41 -12.31 -8.85
CA CYS A 203 -4.44 -11.24 -8.60
C CYS A 203 -4.71 -10.04 -9.51
N TYR A 204 -4.57 -8.84 -8.96
CA TYR A 204 -4.78 -7.58 -9.65
C TYR A 204 -3.70 -6.56 -9.31
N ASN A 205 -3.19 -5.88 -10.33
CA ASN A 205 -2.34 -4.73 -10.17
C ASN A 205 -3.20 -3.49 -9.91
N VAL A 206 -2.81 -2.71 -8.91
CA VAL A 206 -3.40 -1.41 -8.60
C VAL A 206 -2.40 -0.35 -9.02
N ALA A 207 -2.47 0.02 -10.30
CA ALA A 207 -1.59 1.00 -10.92
C ALA A 207 -2.13 2.43 -10.81
N PRO A 208 -1.26 3.45 -10.74
CA PRO A 208 -1.67 4.86 -10.73
C PRO A 208 -2.31 5.29 -12.06
N LYS A 209 -2.99 6.43 -12.03
CA LYS A 209 -3.48 7.11 -13.23
C LYS A 209 -2.35 7.91 -13.88
N GLY A 210 -2.16 7.73 -15.18
CA GLY A 210 -1.18 8.49 -15.97
C GLY A 210 0.19 7.83 -15.98
N GLU A 211 1.22 8.63 -16.24
CA GLU A 211 2.60 8.16 -16.37
C GLU A 211 3.30 8.05 -15.00
N ASP A 212 4.19 7.09 -14.91
CA ASP A 212 5.10 6.97 -13.78
C ASP A 212 6.12 8.10 -13.80
N ILE A 213 6.51 8.57 -12.63
CA ILE A 213 7.48 9.66 -12.48
C ILE A 213 8.71 9.23 -11.70
N SER A 214 9.80 9.97 -11.90
CA SER A 214 11.01 9.80 -11.11
C SER A 214 10.85 10.38 -9.69
N ASN A 215 11.71 9.94 -8.79
CA ASN A 215 11.80 10.51 -7.45
C ASN A 215 12.12 12.01 -7.47
N GLY A 216 12.92 12.46 -8.45
CA GLY A 216 13.25 13.88 -8.64
C GLY A 216 12.04 14.71 -9.04
N GLU A 217 11.22 14.21 -9.97
CA GLU A 217 9.97 14.85 -10.38
C GLU A 217 8.96 14.90 -9.22
N LEU A 218 8.80 13.80 -8.47
CA LEU A 218 7.94 13.77 -7.28
C LEU A 218 8.36 14.82 -6.24
N ALA A 219 9.66 14.93 -5.94
CA ALA A 219 10.17 15.94 -5.02
C ALA A 219 10.01 17.36 -5.58
N GLY A 220 10.12 17.52 -6.89
CA GLY A 220 9.81 18.78 -7.57
C GLY A 220 8.36 19.23 -7.40
N LEU A 221 7.41 18.29 -7.58
CA LEU A 221 5.99 18.53 -7.31
C LEU A 221 5.75 18.88 -5.83
N PHE A 222 6.38 18.14 -4.91
CA PHE A 222 6.29 18.46 -3.49
C PHE A 222 6.78 19.88 -3.19
N CYS A 223 7.95 20.27 -3.69
CA CYS A 223 8.49 21.62 -3.50
C CYS A 223 7.57 22.70 -4.09
N LYS A 224 6.99 22.44 -5.26
CA LYS A 224 6.01 23.34 -5.91
C LYS A 224 4.79 23.61 -5.01
N TYR A 225 4.17 22.55 -4.47
CA TYR A 225 2.97 22.66 -3.66
C TYR A 225 3.23 23.09 -2.22
N TRP A 226 4.41 22.77 -1.68
CA TRP A 226 4.82 23.28 -0.38
C TRP A 226 5.00 24.79 -0.40
N GLY A 227 5.66 25.32 -1.43
CA GLY A 227 5.98 26.73 -1.56
C GLY A 227 7.21 27.14 -0.75
N ASP A 228 7.23 28.37 -0.27
CA ASP A 228 8.27 28.95 0.60
C ASP A 228 9.71 28.83 0.05
N GLY A 229 9.87 28.77 -1.27
CA GLY A 229 11.17 28.60 -1.92
C GLY A 229 11.84 27.24 -1.67
N MET A 230 11.05 26.24 -1.28
CA MET A 230 11.51 24.86 -1.03
C MET A 230 12.23 24.29 -2.27
N LYS A 231 13.34 23.59 -2.03
CA LYS A 231 14.14 22.96 -3.08
C LYS A 231 14.59 21.56 -2.68
N TRP A 232 14.94 20.77 -3.67
CA TRP A 232 15.61 19.49 -3.43
C TRP A 232 16.99 19.48 -4.10
N GLN A 233 17.85 18.57 -3.65
CA GLN A 233 19.17 18.35 -4.21
C GLN A 233 19.54 16.87 -4.16
N ALA A 234 20.28 16.39 -5.17
CA ALA A 234 20.81 15.05 -5.17
C ALA A 234 22.05 14.95 -4.26
N LYS A 235 22.04 13.93 -3.40
CA LYS A 235 23.24 13.54 -2.65
C LYS A 235 23.29 12.01 -2.63
N PRO A 236 23.99 11.39 -3.56
CA PRO A 236 24.18 9.95 -3.59
C PRO A 236 24.69 9.45 -2.24
N ALA A 237 24.14 8.37 -1.75
CA ALA A 237 24.58 7.72 -0.52
C ALA A 237 24.59 6.20 -0.73
N ASP A 238 25.50 5.52 -0.04
CA ASP A 238 25.43 4.06 0.08
C ASP A 238 24.13 3.66 0.78
N PHE A 239 23.22 3.15 -0.02
CA PHE A 239 21.94 2.63 0.45
C PHE A 239 21.72 1.25 -0.18
N PRO A 240 21.01 0.33 0.50
CA PRO A 240 20.71 -0.97 -0.10
C PRO A 240 20.15 -0.84 -1.51
N ARG A 241 20.66 -1.66 -2.42
CA ARG A 241 20.24 -1.65 -3.82
C ARG A 241 18.74 -1.91 -3.93
N GLU A 242 18.02 -1.05 -4.65
CA GLU A 242 16.65 -1.24 -5.08
C GLU A 242 16.58 -1.25 -6.61
N GLN A 243 15.52 -1.82 -7.16
CA GLN A 243 15.25 -1.73 -8.59
C GLN A 243 15.14 -0.26 -9.01
N THR A 244 15.76 0.10 -10.13
CA THR A 244 15.77 1.50 -10.61
C THR A 244 14.42 1.91 -11.18
N VAL A 245 13.75 1.03 -11.90
CA VAL A 245 12.47 1.30 -12.55
C VAL A 245 11.46 0.24 -12.12
N LEU A 246 10.32 0.68 -11.62
CA LEU A 246 9.15 -0.15 -11.36
C LEU A 246 7.95 0.46 -12.08
N ARG A 247 7.27 -0.34 -12.88
CA ARG A 247 6.06 0.03 -13.61
C ARG A 247 5.02 -1.08 -13.49
N LEU A 248 3.75 -0.69 -13.39
CA LEU A 248 2.63 -1.61 -13.33
C LEU A 248 1.67 -1.39 -14.51
N ASN A 249 1.22 -2.49 -15.12
CA ASN A 249 0.04 -2.50 -15.97
C ASN A 249 -1.18 -2.79 -15.08
N GLY A 250 -2.16 -1.88 -15.07
CA GLY A 250 -3.41 -1.98 -14.30
C GLY A 250 -4.66 -2.24 -15.17
N GLU A 251 -4.51 -2.74 -16.38
CA GLU A 251 -5.65 -2.98 -17.29
C GLU A 251 -6.59 -4.07 -16.76
N LYS A 252 -6.05 -5.16 -16.22
CA LYS A 252 -6.84 -6.30 -15.74
C LYS A 252 -7.91 -5.92 -14.70
N ILE A 253 -7.56 -5.09 -13.71
CA ILE A 253 -8.53 -4.67 -12.68
C ILE A 253 -9.62 -3.79 -13.28
N GLN A 254 -9.29 -2.98 -14.29
CA GLN A 254 -10.25 -2.14 -15.00
C GLN A 254 -11.22 -2.99 -15.81
N GLU A 255 -10.72 -3.93 -16.60
CA GLU A 255 -11.52 -4.80 -17.46
C GLU A 255 -12.40 -5.78 -16.66
N LYS A 256 -11.85 -6.41 -15.63
CA LYS A 256 -12.54 -7.46 -14.87
C LYS A 256 -13.46 -6.91 -13.80
N LEU A 257 -13.03 -5.86 -13.08
CA LEU A 257 -13.75 -5.33 -11.92
C LEU A 257 -14.41 -3.97 -12.20
N GLY A 258 -14.02 -3.27 -13.26
CA GLY A 258 -14.50 -1.92 -13.57
C GLY A 258 -13.96 -0.84 -12.62
N TRP A 259 -12.90 -1.13 -11.86
CA TRP A 259 -12.24 -0.12 -11.03
C TRP A 259 -11.23 0.66 -11.88
N VAL A 260 -11.23 1.97 -11.76
CA VAL A 260 -10.28 2.87 -12.43
C VAL A 260 -9.70 3.87 -11.44
N PRO A 261 -8.40 4.19 -11.51
CA PRO A 261 -7.79 5.21 -10.66
C PRO A 261 -8.34 6.60 -11.03
N ARG A 262 -8.53 7.45 -10.04
CA ARG A 262 -9.15 8.78 -10.19
C ARG A 262 -8.13 9.90 -10.21
N TRP A 263 -7.20 9.91 -9.28
CA TRP A 263 -6.17 10.94 -9.15
C TRP A 263 -4.86 10.53 -9.83
N ASN A 264 -4.24 11.49 -10.50
CA ASN A 264 -2.85 11.35 -10.95
C ASN A 264 -1.88 11.68 -9.81
N VAL A 265 -0.59 11.50 -10.08
CA VAL A 265 0.46 11.72 -9.07
C VAL A 265 0.53 13.18 -8.59
N GLU A 266 0.26 14.14 -9.46
CA GLU A 266 0.28 15.56 -9.08
C GLU A 266 -0.84 15.89 -8.08
N GLN A 267 -2.05 15.38 -8.31
CA GLN A 267 -3.17 15.47 -7.35
C GLN A 267 -2.83 14.78 -6.03
N ALA A 268 -2.21 13.60 -6.08
CA ALA A 268 -1.78 12.85 -4.91
C ALA A 268 -0.77 13.64 -4.04
N VAL A 269 0.20 14.30 -4.67
CA VAL A 269 1.18 15.15 -3.96
C VAL A 269 0.50 16.39 -3.40
N SER A 270 -0.37 17.07 -4.17
CA SER A 270 -1.11 18.23 -3.71
C SER A 270 -1.91 17.92 -2.45
N ALA A 271 -2.70 16.84 -2.47
CA ALA A 271 -3.49 16.39 -1.33
C ALA A 271 -2.62 16.06 -0.10
N THR A 272 -1.52 15.33 -0.30
CA THR A 272 -0.57 15.01 0.79
C THR A 272 0.02 16.27 1.43
N VAL A 273 0.36 17.28 0.63
CA VAL A 273 0.88 18.57 1.13
C VAL A 273 -0.21 19.36 1.87
N ALA A 274 -1.44 19.42 1.34
CA ALA A 274 -2.57 20.08 1.98
C ALA A 274 -2.84 19.48 3.37
N TRP A 275 -2.96 18.16 3.45
CA TRP A 275 -3.12 17.44 4.71
C TRP A 275 -1.99 17.75 5.71
N THR A 276 -0.74 17.74 5.23
CA THR A 276 0.43 18.01 6.07
C THR A 276 0.43 19.41 6.64
N LYS A 277 0.02 20.41 5.85
CA LYS A 277 -0.11 21.81 6.31
C LYS A 277 -1.21 21.97 7.37
N VAL A 278 -2.33 21.21 7.26
CA VAL A 278 -3.37 21.18 8.30
C VAL A 278 -2.81 20.56 9.59
N TRP A 279 -2.13 19.42 9.49
CA TRP A 279 -1.47 18.77 10.63
C TRP A 279 -0.47 19.69 11.33
N GLN A 280 0.39 20.36 10.56
CA GLN A 280 1.44 21.25 11.09
C GLN A 280 0.84 22.45 11.87
N ARG A 281 -0.35 22.92 11.48
CA ARG A 281 -1.05 24.01 12.14
C ARG A 281 -1.93 23.56 13.31
N GLY A 282 -1.98 22.27 13.61
CA GLY A 282 -2.87 21.69 14.64
C GLY A 282 -4.35 21.77 14.26
N GLY A 283 -4.67 21.78 12.95
CA GLY A 283 -6.04 21.83 12.45
C GLY A 283 -6.78 20.50 12.58
N ASP A 284 -8.07 20.49 12.24
CA ASP A 284 -8.92 19.31 12.29
C ASP A 284 -8.60 18.34 11.14
N LEU A 285 -7.87 17.28 11.48
CA LEU A 285 -7.49 16.24 10.53
C LEU A 285 -8.67 15.37 10.08
N THR A 286 -9.68 15.22 10.93
CA THR A 286 -10.88 14.45 10.58
C THR A 286 -11.67 15.15 9.48
N GLU A 287 -11.83 16.46 9.61
CA GLU A 287 -12.50 17.27 8.58
C GLU A 287 -11.67 17.32 7.29
N GLU A 288 -10.35 17.48 7.39
CA GLU A 288 -9.47 17.44 6.22
C GLU A 288 -9.57 16.12 5.46
N MET A 289 -9.58 14.98 6.16
CA MET A 289 -9.75 13.67 5.54
C MET A 289 -11.13 13.47 4.89
N ARG A 290 -12.19 14.04 5.49
CA ARG A 290 -13.52 14.04 4.86
C ARG A 290 -13.54 14.86 3.58
N ARG A 291 -12.91 16.05 3.60
CA ARG A 291 -12.75 16.89 2.42
C ARG A 291 -11.99 16.20 1.32
N GLU A 292 -10.89 15.53 1.68
CA GLU A 292 -10.06 14.75 0.78
C GLU A 292 -10.84 13.59 0.14
N ALA A 293 -11.57 12.82 0.94
CA ALA A 293 -12.41 11.73 0.44
C ALA A 293 -13.52 12.23 -0.50
N ALA A 294 -14.19 13.33 -0.14
CA ALA A 294 -15.24 13.90 -0.98
C ALA A 294 -14.71 14.44 -2.32
N ALA A 295 -13.54 15.07 -2.33
CA ALA A 295 -12.88 15.52 -3.56
C ALA A 295 -12.45 14.31 -4.42
N TYR A 296 -11.91 13.28 -3.79
CA TYR A 296 -11.54 12.04 -4.47
C TYR A 296 -12.74 11.35 -5.15
N GLU A 297 -13.89 11.28 -4.47
CA GLU A 297 -15.12 10.70 -5.02
C GLU A 297 -15.58 11.41 -6.31
N LYS A 298 -15.36 12.71 -6.40
CA LYS A 298 -15.70 13.53 -7.57
C LYS A 298 -14.58 13.59 -8.61
N GLY A 299 -13.37 13.14 -8.29
CA GLY A 299 -12.17 13.29 -9.12
C GLY A 299 -11.65 14.72 -9.17
N GLU A 300 -12.01 15.55 -8.18
CA GLU A 300 -11.63 16.96 -8.07
C GLU A 300 -10.25 17.14 -7.44
N TRP A 301 -9.66 18.33 -7.60
CA TRP A 301 -8.44 18.75 -6.92
C TRP A 301 -8.73 19.26 -5.50
N ILE A 302 -7.73 19.13 -4.61
CA ILE A 302 -7.73 19.72 -3.26
C ILE A 302 -6.81 20.94 -3.22
#